data_28ead0652d5cd2838ebd3f0a19a43c37
#
_entry.id   28ead0652d5cd2838ebd3f0a19a43c37
#
_cell.length_a   1.000
_cell.length_b   1.000
_cell.length_c   1.000
_cell.angle_alpha   90.00
_cell.angle_beta   90.00
_cell.angle_gamma   90.00
#
_symmetry.space_group_name_H-M   'P 1'
#
loop_
_entity.id
_entity.type
_entity.pdbx_description
1 polymer ?
#
loop_
_entity_poly.entity_id
_entity_poly.type
_entity_poly.pdbx_seq_one_letter_code
_entity_poly.pdbx_strand_id
1 'polypeptide(L)'
;QAEAGEFGGGAINLTTASLPDENYLTAGVGISGDSETTAQLGYTYYGSKRDVFGFDDGTRDLPAALRDNGGELVDAGVLENEDTLILQRNNQIPANFSASLAGGYATDIGDTRFGAIASASFSNGWRTRGATQETATAGSLFTSSYGVRTENRVQASGLLALGLDFPQEHKIRLTNVFIRDTSKVARVRGSFESIQTPFEDLEDDRLTGPYDALSYESSYVQRQLITSQAVGEFEFGAVELDLRGSYSKSERDSPYERTTQYRFVGSTGGYAVNLGTPT
;
A
#
# COMPACT_ATOMS: atom_id res chain seq x y z
N GLN A 1 8.63 -31.54 -8.61
CA GLN A 1 8.37 -30.30 -7.82
C GLN A 1 7.27 -30.65 -6.83
N ALA A 2 7.60 -30.64 -5.52
CA ALA A 2 6.59 -30.83 -4.48
C ALA A 2 5.92 -29.47 -4.24
N GLU A 3 4.67 -29.32 -4.65
CA GLU A 3 3.83 -28.19 -4.29
C GLU A 3 3.22 -28.44 -2.91
N ALA A 4 3.18 -27.39 -2.07
CA ALA A 4 2.49 -27.46 -0.80
C ALA A 4 1.01 -27.74 -1.01
N GLY A 5 0.47 -28.81 -0.40
CA GLY A 5 -0.93 -29.17 -0.48
C GLY A 5 -1.83 -28.07 0.11
N GLU A 6 -3.02 -27.87 -0.48
CA GLU A 6 -4.02 -26.87 -0.11
C GLU A 6 -3.63 -25.39 -0.38
N PHE A 7 -3.21 -25.09 -1.61
CA PHE A 7 -2.95 -23.71 -2.03
C PHE A 7 -4.08 -23.20 -2.92
N GLY A 8 -4.87 -22.28 -2.41
CA GLY A 8 -5.93 -21.57 -3.14
C GLY A 8 -5.46 -20.34 -3.90
N GLY A 9 -4.24 -20.31 -4.43
CA GLY A 9 -3.62 -19.18 -5.13
C GLY A 9 -2.54 -19.61 -6.12
N GLY A 10 -2.02 -18.67 -6.92
CA GLY A 10 -0.94 -18.93 -7.86
C GLY A 10 0.40 -19.15 -7.14
N ALA A 11 1.16 -20.18 -7.52
CA ALA A 11 2.52 -20.37 -7.06
C ALA A 11 3.48 -19.50 -7.92
N ILE A 12 4.29 -18.67 -7.29
CA ILE A 12 5.36 -17.92 -7.94
C ILE A 12 6.68 -18.59 -7.55
N ASN A 13 7.32 -19.22 -8.51
CA ASN A 13 8.70 -19.71 -8.35
C ASN A 13 9.67 -18.59 -8.71
N LEU A 14 10.36 -18.06 -7.72
CA LEU A 14 11.40 -17.05 -7.93
C LEU A 14 12.76 -17.77 -7.91
N THR A 15 13.43 -17.83 -9.05
CA THR A 15 14.81 -18.29 -9.14
C THR A 15 15.71 -17.07 -9.29
N THR A 16 16.53 -16.79 -8.28
CA THR A 16 17.50 -15.69 -8.33
C THR A 16 18.90 -16.26 -8.58
N ALA A 17 19.66 -15.60 -9.46
CA ALA A 17 21.10 -15.83 -9.53
C ALA A 17 21.71 -15.36 -8.21
N SER A 18 22.55 -16.19 -7.59
CA SER A 18 23.25 -15.85 -6.35
C SER A 18 24.75 -15.61 -6.54
N LEU A 19 25.25 -15.97 -7.72
CA LEU A 19 26.61 -15.70 -8.14
C LEU A 19 26.55 -14.80 -9.37
N PRO A 20 27.11 -13.60 -9.33
CA PRO A 20 27.25 -12.76 -10.50
C PRO A 20 28.39 -13.28 -11.40
N ASP A 21 28.25 -13.09 -12.71
CA ASP A 21 29.30 -13.42 -13.66
C ASP A 21 30.51 -12.46 -13.52
N GLU A 22 30.23 -11.21 -13.21
CA GLU A 22 31.21 -10.14 -12.97
C GLU A 22 30.81 -9.26 -11.77
N ASN A 23 31.79 -8.61 -11.17
CA ASN A 23 31.54 -7.66 -10.10
C ASN A 23 30.93 -6.39 -10.67
N TYR A 24 29.80 -5.94 -10.09
CA TYR A 24 29.12 -4.74 -10.53
C TYR A 24 28.51 -3.96 -9.37
N LEU A 25 28.33 -2.67 -9.60
CA LEU A 25 27.56 -1.78 -8.72
C LEU A 25 26.75 -0.84 -9.59
N THR A 26 25.44 -0.81 -9.36
CA THR A 26 24.51 0.06 -10.09
C THR A 26 23.71 0.86 -9.08
N ALA A 27 23.62 2.17 -9.32
CA ALA A 27 22.77 3.07 -8.55
C ALA A 27 21.83 3.82 -9.50
N GLY A 28 20.60 4.02 -9.10
CA GLY A 28 19.59 4.73 -9.87
C GLY A 28 18.79 5.66 -8.97
N VAL A 29 18.46 6.84 -9.51
CA VAL A 29 17.49 7.76 -8.92
C VAL A 29 16.51 8.16 -10.01
N GLY A 30 15.25 8.37 -9.64
CA GLY A 30 14.20 8.74 -10.57
C GLY A 30 13.27 9.77 -9.96
N ILE A 31 12.84 10.71 -10.78
CA ILE A 31 11.74 11.64 -10.47
C ILE A 31 10.75 11.50 -11.61
N SER A 32 9.48 11.39 -11.27
CA SER A 32 8.39 11.34 -12.23
C SER A 32 7.18 12.12 -11.73
N GLY A 33 6.34 12.51 -12.65
CA GLY A 33 5.11 13.22 -12.36
C GLY A 33 4.03 12.85 -13.37
N ASP A 34 2.83 13.31 -13.07
CA ASP A 34 1.65 13.12 -13.91
C ASP A 34 0.83 14.42 -13.85
N SER A 35 0.30 14.83 -14.99
CA SER A 35 -0.37 16.12 -15.14
C SER A 35 -1.63 16.27 -14.27
N GLU A 36 -2.25 15.16 -13.89
CA GLU A 36 -3.47 15.16 -13.07
C GLU A 36 -3.18 15.15 -11.56
N THR A 37 -1.94 14.87 -11.18
CA THR A 37 -1.55 14.71 -9.78
C THR A 37 -0.48 15.70 -9.35
N THR A 38 0.64 15.77 -10.08
CA THR A 38 1.81 16.53 -9.68
C THR A 38 1.57 18.03 -9.80
N ALA A 39 1.81 18.75 -8.71
CA ALA A 39 1.52 20.17 -8.57
C ALA A 39 0.02 20.53 -8.74
N GLN A 40 -0.87 19.55 -8.61
CA GLN A 40 -2.32 19.71 -8.63
C GLN A 40 -2.92 19.59 -7.24
N LEU A 41 -4.23 19.89 -7.16
CA LEU A 41 -5.00 19.74 -5.94
C LEU A 41 -5.19 18.27 -5.58
N GLY A 42 -4.87 17.93 -4.35
CA GLY A 42 -5.20 16.66 -3.73
C GLY A 42 -5.62 16.81 -2.29
N TYR A 43 -5.96 15.71 -1.67
CA TYR A 43 -6.31 15.64 -0.25
C TYR A 43 -5.31 14.76 0.49
N THR A 44 -5.02 15.12 1.72
CA THR A 44 -4.14 14.36 2.62
C THR A 44 -4.54 14.59 4.07
N TYR A 45 -3.85 13.98 5.00
CA TYR A 45 -3.87 14.29 6.43
C TYR A 45 -2.44 14.19 6.97
N TYR A 46 -2.15 14.75 8.15
CA TYR A 46 -0.78 14.76 8.65
C TYR A 46 -0.23 13.35 8.85
N GLY A 47 -0.83 12.60 9.75
CA GLY A 47 -0.38 11.28 10.11
C GLY A 47 0.99 11.31 10.80
N SER A 48 1.82 10.32 10.51
CA SER A 48 3.15 10.15 11.11
C SER A 48 4.23 10.92 10.35
N LYS A 49 5.23 11.45 11.06
CA LYS A 49 6.44 12.03 10.45
C LYS A 49 7.24 11.02 9.63
N ARG A 50 7.05 9.72 9.88
CA ARG A 50 7.70 8.63 9.18
C ARG A 50 6.94 8.12 7.95
N ASP A 51 5.78 8.69 7.65
CA ASP A 51 4.97 8.32 6.47
C ASP A 51 5.76 8.40 5.17
N VAL A 52 6.68 9.37 5.06
CA VAL A 52 7.54 9.55 3.89
C VAL A 52 8.40 8.31 3.59
N PHE A 53 8.69 7.51 4.61
CA PHE A 53 9.44 6.25 4.51
C PHE A 53 8.55 5.01 4.56
N GLY A 54 7.24 5.18 4.68
CA GLY A 54 6.28 4.08 4.76
C GLY A 54 6.22 3.39 6.12
N PHE A 55 6.53 4.10 7.21
CA PHE A 55 6.44 3.59 8.57
C PHE A 55 5.50 4.44 9.42
N ASP A 56 4.68 3.80 10.21
CA ASP A 56 3.95 4.47 11.28
C ASP A 56 4.84 4.58 12.53
N ASP A 57 4.62 5.61 13.35
CA ASP A 57 5.34 5.85 14.60
C ASP A 57 4.45 5.70 15.84
N GLY A 58 3.26 5.10 15.68
CA GLY A 58 2.24 4.95 16.71
C GLY A 58 1.21 6.09 16.75
N THR A 59 1.35 7.10 15.88
CA THR A 59 0.37 8.20 15.78
C THR A 59 -1.05 7.68 15.46
N ARG A 60 -1.14 6.50 14.82
CA ARG A 60 -2.40 5.88 14.41
C ARG A 60 -2.86 4.75 15.31
N ASP A 61 -2.16 4.49 16.40
CA ASP A 61 -2.55 3.46 17.35
C ASP A 61 -3.91 3.81 17.99
N LEU A 62 -4.69 2.77 18.26
CA LEU A 62 -5.91 2.92 19.03
C LEU A 62 -5.59 3.56 20.40
N PRO A 63 -6.31 4.62 20.79
CA PRO A 63 -6.16 5.19 22.13
C PRO A 63 -6.26 4.13 23.22
N ALA A 64 -5.44 4.26 24.27
CA ALA A 64 -5.42 3.29 25.37
C ALA A 64 -6.82 3.13 26.02
N ALA A 65 -7.58 4.21 26.11
CA ALA A 65 -8.96 4.19 26.60
C ALA A 65 -9.91 3.29 25.79
N LEU A 66 -9.61 3.03 24.52
CA LEU A 66 -10.38 2.10 23.68
C LEU A 66 -9.82 0.68 23.73
N ARG A 67 -8.51 0.56 23.78
CA ARG A 67 -7.83 -0.75 23.81
C ARG A 67 -8.10 -1.51 25.10
N ASP A 68 -8.18 -0.79 26.20
CA ASP A 68 -8.21 -1.36 27.56
C ASP A 68 -9.61 -1.27 28.23
N ASN A 69 -10.65 -0.81 27.50
CA ASN A 69 -11.97 -0.53 28.08
C ASN A 69 -12.88 -1.76 28.30
N GLY A 70 -12.44 -2.96 27.92
CA GLY A 70 -13.23 -4.18 28.11
C GLY A 70 -14.58 -4.23 27.36
N GLY A 71 -14.81 -3.32 26.40
CA GLY A 71 -16.06 -3.21 25.66
C GLY A 71 -17.05 -2.18 26.23
N GLU A 72 -16.64 -1.37 27.22
CA GLU A 72 -17.46 -0.28 27.72
C GLU A 72 -17.56 0.87 26.71
N LEU A 73 -18.62 1.65 26.80
CA LEU A 73 -18.78 2.85 25.97
C LEU A 73 -17.78 3.91 26.35
N VAL A 74 -17.09 4.48 25.39
CA VAL A 74 -16.17 5.60 25.56
C VAL A 74 -16.71 6.85 24.88
N ASP A 75 -16.32 8.01 25.39
CA ASP A 75 -16.66 9.29 24.77
C ASP A 75 -16.05 9.38 23.36
N ALA A 76 -16.81 9.89 22.40
CA ALA A 76 -16.36 10.04 21.03
C ALA A 76 -15.13 10.94 20.88
N GLY A 77 -14.93 11.90 21.81
CA GLY A 77 -13.76 12.75 21.84
C GLY A 77 -12.44 12.00 22.05
N VAL A 78 -12.48 10.79 22.62
CA VAL A 78 -11.28 9.92 22.74
C VAL A 78 -10.73 9.52 21.37
N LEU A 79 -11.57 9.51 20.32
CA LEU A 79 -11.18 9.20 18.94
C LEU A 79 -10.60 10.40 18.19
N GLU A 80 -10.61 11.59 18.80
CA GLU A 80 -10.13 12.80 18.17
C GLU A 80 -8.61 12.90 18.33
N ASN A 81 -7.92 12.58 17.22
CA ASN A 81 -6.50 12.83 17.06
C ASN A 81 -6.34 13.85 15.93
N GLU A 82 -5.81 15.03 16.24
CA GLU A 82 -5.67 16.13 15.27
C GLU A 82 -4.83 15.77 14.05
N ASP A 83 -3.82 14.92 14.22
CA ASP A 83 -2.93 14.49 13.14
C ASP A 83 -3.61 13.57 12.11
N THR A 84 -4.70 12.93 12.49
CA THR A 84 -5.39 11.96 11.63
C THR A 84 -6.82 12.38 11.27
N LEU A 85 -7.46 13.19 12.12
CA LEU A 85 -8.86 13.59 11.99
C LEU A 85 -9.12 14.53 10.81
N ILE A 86 -8.20 15.49 10.59
CA ILE A 86 -8.43 16.60 9.68
C ILE A 86 -7.87 16.27 8.30
N LEU A 87 -8.75 16.14 7.30
CA LEU A 87 -8.35 16.11 5.91
C LEU A 87 -7.93 17.51 5.46
N GLN A 88 -6.76 17.57 4.85
CA GLN A 88 -6.15 18.79 4.35
C GLN A 88 -6.22 18.85 2.84
N ARG A 89 -6.56 20.02 2.31
CA ARG A 89 -6.33 20.34 0.90
C ARG A 89 -4.86 20.66 0.69
N ASN A 90 -4.23 19.94 -0.22
CA ASN A 90 -2.89 20.24 -0.68
C ASN A 90 -2.97 20.65 -2.16
N ASN A 91 -2.63 21.88 -2.47
CA ASN A 91 -2.66 22.40 -3.84
C ASN A 91 -1.39 22.09 -4.62
N GLN A 92 -0.41 21.44 -3.99
CA GLN A 92 0.89 21.13 -4.59
C GLN A 92 1.32 19.73 -4.18
N ILE A 93 0.64 18.72 -4.73
CA ILE A 93 1.05 17.33 -4.53
C ILE A 93 2.46 17.13 -5.11
N PRO A 94 3.41 16.55 -4.34
CA PRO A 94 4.78 16.39 -4.77
C PRO A 94 4.92 15.47 -5.99
N ALA A 95 6.03 15.62 -6.71
CA ALA A 95 6.45 14.64 -7.70
C ALA A 95 6.83 13.30 -7.05
N ASN A 96 6.72 12.22 -7.80
CA ASN A 96 7.13 10.90 -7.37
C ASN A 96 8.65 10.80 -7.38
N PHE A 97 9.20 10.10 -6.39
CA PHE A 97 10.63 9.88 -6.23
C PHE A 97 10.92 8.38 -6.12
N SER A 98 12.03 7.96 -6.70
CA SER A 98 12.55 6.61 -6.52
C SER A 98 14.07 6.59 -6.44
N ALA A 99 14.59 5.60 -5.71
CA ALA A 99 16.02 5.32 -5.62
C ALA A 99 16.23 3.80 -5.63
N SER A 100 17.31 3.36 -6.25
CA SER A 100 17.69 1.96 -6.27
C SER A 100 19.21 1.81 -6.20
N LEU A 101 19.65 0.73 -5.57
CA LEU A 101 21.04 0.31 -5.49
C LEU A 101 21.09 -1.21 -5.71
N ALA A 102 21.97 -1.68 -6.57
CA ALA A 102 22.21 -3.10 -6.76
C ALA A 102 23.70 -3.35 -6.96
N GLY A 103 24.20 -4.43 -6.38
CA GLY A 103 25.59 -4.82 -6.50
C GLY A 103 25.74 -6.34 -6.48
N GLY A 104 26.73 -6.81 -7.20
CA GLY A 104 27.17 -8.18 -7.24
C GLY A 104 28.66 -8.28 -7.05
N TYR A 105 29.08 -9.24 -6.23
CA TYR A 105 30.47 -9.54 -5.97
C TYR A 105 30.70 -11.03 -6.05
N ALA A 106 31.73 -11.45 -6.78
CA ALA A 106 32.18 -12.83 -6.82
C ALA A 106 33.69 -12.91 -6.66
N THR A 107 34.16 -13.93 -5.96
CA THR A 107 35.58 -14.21 -5.75
C THR A 107 35.82 -15.70 -5.51
N ASP A 108 36.99 -16.15 -5.85
CA ASP A 108 37.42 -17.53 -5.57
C ASP A 108 38.20 -17.58 -4.24
N ILE A 109 37.84 -18.50 -3.39
CA ILE A 109 38.48 -18.79 -2.09
C ILE A 109 38.99 -20.23 -2.16
N GLY A 110 40.25 -20.37 -2.56
CA GLY A 110 40.78 -21.68 -2.94
C GLY A 110 40.02 -22.23 -4.17
N ASP A 111 39.51 -23.45 -4.05
CA ASP A 111 38.75 -24.11 -5.12
C ASP A 111 37.23 -23.81 -5.04
N THR A 112 36.80 -22.97 -4.11
CA THR A 112 35.38 -22.62 -3.89
C THR A 112 35.12 -21.23 -4.41
N ARG A 113 34.07 -21.06 -5.25
CA ARG A 113 33.60 -19.73 -5.70
C ARG A 113 32.54 -19.23 -4.74
N PHE A 114 32.77 -18.04 -4.17
CA PHE A 114 31.81 -17.29 -3.38
C PHE A 114 31.17 -16.20 -4.23
N GLY A 115 29.88 -16.00 -4.09
CA GLY A 115 29.17 -14.88 -4.69
C GLY A 115 28.14 -14.28 -3.76
N ALA A 116 27.93 -12.98 -3.93
CA ALA A 116 26.90 -12.22 -3.25
C ALA A 116 26.24 -11.24 -4.21
N ILE A 117 24.92 -11.18 -4.18
CA ILE A 117 24.12 -10.16 -4.86
C ILE A 117 23.27 -9.49 -3.82
N ALA A 118 23.31 -8.15 -3.81
CA ALA A 118 22.44 -7.35 -2.96
C ALA A 118 21.74 -6.28 -3.79
N SER A 119 20.46 -6.05 -3.52
CA SER A 119 19.74 -4.93 -4.08
C SER A 119 18.80 -4.32 -3.05
N ALA A 120 18.59 -3.01 -3.17
CA ALA A 120 17.60 -2.26 -2.41
C ALA A 120 16.91 -1.26 -3.32
N SER A 121 15.61 -1.09 -3.15
CA SER A 121 14.87 -0.05 -3.84
C SER A 121 13.89 0.64 -2.89
N PHE A 122 13.65 1.90 -3.18
CA PHE A 122 12.70 2.74 -2.49
C PHE A 122 11.94 3.58 -3.50
N SER A 123 10.63 3.73 -3.31
CA SER A 123 9.82 4.67 -4.07
C SER A 123 8.75 5.30 -3.19
N ASN A 124 8.49 6.58 -3.44
CA ASN A 124 7.41 7.33 -2.84
C ASN A 124 6.63 8.01 -3.96
N GLY A 125 5.40 7.57 -4.17
CA GLY A 125 4.56 8.03 -5.26
C GLY A 125 3.23 8.58 -4.78
N TRP A 126 2.75 9.58 -5.49
CA TRP A 126 1.46 10.21 -5.27
C TRP A 126 0.57 10.03 -6.48
N ARG A 127 -0.70 9.81 -6.25
CA ARG A 127 -1.70 9.68 -7.29
C ARG A 127 -3.04 10.24 -6.83
N THR A 128 -3.58 11.20 -7.59
CA THR A 128 -4.92 11.75 -7.40
C THR A 128 -5.83 11.27 -8.52
N ARG A 129 -7.04 10.87 -8.20
CA ARG A 129 -8.05 10.44 -9.16
C ARG A 129 -9.41 11.00 -8.75
N GLY A 130 -10.10 11.62 -9.72
CA GLY A 130 -11.54 11.89 -9.64
C GLY A 130 -12.32 10.69 -10.21
N ALA A 131 -13.45 10.39 -9.61
CA ALA A 131 -14.36 9.37 -10.13
C ALA A 131 -15.81 9.75 -9.86
N THR A 132 -16.64 9.60 -10.88
CA THR A 132 -18.09 9.64 -10.77
C THR A 132 -18.62 8.22 -10.65
N GLN A 133 -19.53 7.99 -9.72
CA GLN A 133 -20.23 6.73 -9.54
C GLN A 133 -21.71 6.98 -9.51
N GLU A 134 -22.44 6.28 -10.36
CA GLU A 134 -23.88 6.42 -10.52
C GLU A 134 -24.58 5.08 -10.36
N THR A 135 -25.73 5.11 -9.71
CA THR A 135 -26.66 3.96 -9.66
C THR A 135 -27.98 4.32 -10.30
N ALA A 136 -28.49 3.41 -11.10
CA ALA A 136 -29.76 3.59 -11.77
C ALA A 136 -30.72 2.43 -11.44
N THR A 137 -32.02 2.74 -11.40
CA THR A 137 -33.07 1.75 -11.20
C THR A 137 -34.20 2.05 -12.18
N ALA A 138 -34.64 1.05 -12.93
CA ALA A 138 -35.76 1.12 -13.87
C ALA A 138 -35.69 2.29 -14.86
N GLY A 139 -34.48 2.60 -15.37
CA GLY A 139 -34.27 3.67 -16.36
C GLY A 139 -34.16 5.07 -15.76
N SER A 140 -34.15 5.19 -14.45
CA SER A 140 -33.95 6.48 -13.78
C SER A 140 -32.68 6.48 -12.96
N LEU A 141 -31.98 7.60 -12.91
CA LEU A 141 -30.83 7.83 -12.03
C LEU A 141 -31.34 7.87 -10.58
N PHE A 142 -30.74 7.08 -9.71
CA PHE A 142 -31.11 7.00 -8.31
C PHE A 142 -30.09 7.69 -7.40
N THR A 143 -28.80 7.49 -7.63
CA THR A 143 -27.75 8.19 -6.92
C THR A 143 -26.65 8.61 -7.89
N SER A 144 -26.06 9.76 -7.66
CA SER A 144 -24.83 10.19 -8.32
C SER A 144 -23.86 10.71 -7.29
N SER A 145 -22.60 10.30 -7.38
CA SER A 145 -21.55 10.76 -6.48
C SER A 145 -20.29 11.08 -7.26
N TYR A 146 -19.63 12.16 -6.87
CA TYR A 146 -18.29 12.49 -7.34
C TYR A 146 -17.31 12.49 -6.19
N GLY A 147 -16.19 11.81 -6.36
CA GLY A 147 -15.16 11.72 -5.34
C GLY A 147 -13.77 11.96 -5.88
N VAL A 148 -12.95 12.63 -5.09
CA VAL A 148 -11.52 12.80 -5.32
C VAL A 148 -10.77 11.99 -4.28
N ARG A 149 -9.94 11.05 -4.75
CA ARG A 149 -9.08 10.20 -3.93
C ARG A 149 -7.62 10.52 -4.24
N THR A 150 -6.88 10.89 -3.21
CA THR A 150 -5.42 11.02 -3.28
C THR A 150 -4.79 9.91 -2.46
N GLU A 151 -3.86 9.22 -3.07
CA GLU A 151 -3.08 8.14 -2.47
C GLU A 151 -1.59 8.48 -2.51
N ASN A 152 -0.94 8.38 -1.35
CA ASN A 152 0.50 8.32 -1.25
C ASN A 152 0.89 6.86 -1.02
N ARG A 153 1.69 6.30 -1.91
CA ARG A 153 2.18 4.93 -1.83
C ARG A 153 3.69 4.93 -1.69
N VAL A 154 4.16 4.27 -0.64
CA VAL A 154 5.58 4.09 -0.37
C VAL A 154 5.92 2.62 -0.45
N GLN A 155 6.94 2.31 -1.24
CA GLN A 155 7.42 0.94 -1.40
C GLN A 155 8.92 0.89 -1.09
N ALA A 156 9.32 -0.08 -0.29
CA ALA A 156 10.70 -0.42 -0.03
C ALA A 156 10.91 -1.90 -0.28
N SER A 157 11.97 -2.26 -0.97
CA SER A 157 12.33 -3.65 -1.15
C SER A 157 13.83 -3.86 -0.99
N GLY A 158 14.20 -5.07 -0.58
CA GLY A 158 15.58 -5.51 -0.47
C GLY A 158 15.72 -6.98 -0.85
N LEU A 159 16.81 -7.32 -1.48
CA LEU A 159 17.22 -8.69 -1.79
C LEU A 159 18.67 -8.86 -1.37
N LEU A 160 18.95 -9.97 -0.73
CA LEU A 160 20.31 -10.46 -0.46
C LEU A 160 20.39 -11.92 -0.86
N ALA A 161 21.18 -12.23 -1.86
CA ALA A 161 21.49 -13.59 -2.28
C ALA A 161 22.97 -13.87 -2.06
N LEU A 162 23.27 -15.00 -1.41
CA LEU A 162 24.61 -15.51 -1.18
C LEU A 162 24.73 -16.87 -1.83
N GLY A 163 25.87 -17.15 -2.45
CA GLY A 163 26.14 -18.41 -3.11
C GLY A 163 27.54 -18.91 -2.85
N LEU A 164 27.65 -20.23 -2.72
CA LEU A 164 28.91 -20.98 -2.67
C LEU A 164 28.84 -22.09 -3.72
N ASP A 165 29.80 -22.10 -4.63
CA ASP A 165 30.03 -23.21 -5.55
C ASP A 165 31.34 -23.88 -5.16
N PHE A 166 31.21 -25.12 -4.71
CA PHE A 166 32.34 -25.95 -4.31
C PHE A 166 32.80 -26.81 -5.49
N PRO A 167 34.01 -27.40 -5.41
CA PRO A 167 34.40 -28.48 -6.30
C PRO A 167 33.37 -29.61 -6.33
N GLN A 168 33.33 -30.39 -7.44
CA GLN A 168 32.42 -31.53 -7.62
C GLN A 168 30.94 -31.12 -7.72
N GLU A 169 30.66 -29.89 -8.23
CA GLU A 169 29.33 -29.40 -8.52
C GLU A 169 28.39 -29.21 -7.30
N HIS A 170 28.95 -29.21 -6.07
CA HIS A 170 28.18 -28.89 -4.90
C HIS A 170 27.88 -27.40 -4.84
N LYS A 171 26.63 -27.02 -4.53
CA LYS A 171 26.19 -25.62 -4.49
C LYS A 171 25.37 -25.36 -3.24
N ILE A 172 25.58 -24.21 -2.60
CA ILE A 172 24.75 -23.70 -1.52
C ILE A 172 24.30 -22.31 -1.90
N ARG A 173 23.01 -22.05 -1.75
CA ARG A 173 22.36 -20.76 -2.04
C ARG A 173 21.51 -20.33 -0.86
N LEU A 174 21.67 -19.07 -0.46
CA LEU A 174 20.81 -18.42 0.53
C LEU A 174 20.22 -17.17 -0.10
N THR A 175 18.91 -17.04 -0.12
CA THR A 175 18.20 -15.88 -0.66
C THR A 175 17.28 -15.31 0.40
N ASN A 176 17.41 -14.00 0.63
CA ASN A 176 16.53 -13.25 1.52
C ASN A 176 15.87 -12.12 0.74
N VAL A 177 14.56 -11.99 0.90
CA VAL A 177 13.75 -10.94 0.26
C VAL A 177 12.96 -10.22 1.34
N PHE A 178 13.01 -8.91 1.29
CA PHE A 178 12.19 -8.01 2.07
C PHE A 178 11.36 -7.13 1.13
N ILE A 179 10.07 -7.03 1.36
CA ILE A 179 9.18 -6.12 0.63
C ILE A 179 8.28 -5.44 1.65
N ARG A 180 8.19 -4.12 1.56
CA ARG A 180 7.22 -3.32 2.30
C ARG A 180 6.47 -2.41 1.34
N ASP A 181 5.15 -2.39 1.46
CA ASP A 181 4.23 -1.57 0.68
C ASP A 181 3.27 -0.88 1.63
N THR A 182 3.23 0.44 1.57
CA THR A 182 2.40 1.27 2.43
C THR A 182 1.55 2.19 1.58
N SER A 183 0.27 2.28 1.91
CA SER A 183 -0.70 3.15 1.24
C SER A 183 -1.38 4.04 2.26
N LYS A 184 -1.26 5.35 2.08
CA LYS A 184 -1.96 6.41 2.82
C LYS A 184 -2.97 7.05 1.88
N VAL A 185 -4.24 6.99 2.22
CA VAL A 185 -5.34 7.44 1.37
C VAL A 185 -6.14 8.53 2.07
N ALA A 186 -6.47 9.56 1.32
CA ALA A 186 -7.49 10.53 1.66
C ALA A 186 -8.49 10.63 0.51
N ARG A 187 -9.78 10.58 0.81
CA ARG A 187 -10.87 10.71 -0.16
C ARG A 187 -11.91 11.68 0.36
N VAL A 188 -12.37 12.54 -0.52
CA VAL A 188 -13.56 13.38 -0.33
C VAL A 188 -14.56 13.00 -1.40
N ARG A 189 -15.80 12.73 -1.01
CA ARG A 189 -16.89 12.39 -1.92
C ARG A 189 -18.15 13.16 -1.56
N GLY A 190 -18.76 13.78 -2.55
CA GLY A 190 -20.10 14.32 -2.48
C GLY A 190 -21.09 13.41 -3.19
N SER A 191 -22.28 13.26 -2.66
CA SER A 191 -23.33 12.43 -3.26
C SER A 191 -24.67 13.15 -3.28
N PHE A 192 -25.40 12.95 -4.37
CA PHE A 192 -26.82 13.22 -4.50
C PHE A 192 -27.56 11.91 -4.33
N GLU A 193 -28.57 11.87 -3.48
CA GLU A 193 -29.30 10.66 -3.12
C GLU A 193 -30.79 10.81 -3.52
N SER A 194 -31.41 9.70 -3.91
CA SER A 194 -32.86 9.64 -4.25
C SER A 194 -33.27 10.62 -5.37
N ILE A 195 -32.46 10.72 -6.41
CA ILE A 195 -32.66 11.66 -7.52
C ILE A 195 -33.95 11.37 -8.27
N GLN A 196 -34.23 10.10 -8.60
CA GLN A 196 -35.42 9.61 -9.33
C GLN A 196 -35.69 10.34 -10.67
N THR A 197 -34.63 10.78 -11.35
CA THR A 197 -34.76 11.48 -12.63
C THR A 197 -34.54 10.46 -13.77
N PRO A 198 -35.47 10.36 -14.75
CA PRO A 198 -35.27 9.54 -15.94
C PRO A 198 -34.02 9.97 -16.70
N PHE A 199 -33.31 9.05 -17.32
CA PHE A 199 -32.08 9.34 -18.08
C PHE A 199 -32.30 10.32 -19.22
N GLU A 200 -33.47 10.25 -19.88
CA GLU A 200 -33.85 11.14 -20.96
C GLU A 200 -34.06 12.59 -20.53
N ASP A 201 -34.27 12.83 -19.23
CA ASP A 201 -34.47 14.13 -18.61
C ASP A 201 -33.23 14.66 -17.89
N LEU A 202 -32.10 13.91 -17.90
CA LEU A 202 -30.84 14.36 -17.31
C LEU A 202 -30.15 15.35 -18.25
N GLU A 203 -30.30 16.64 -17.94
CA GLU A 203 -29.41 17.66 -18.48
C GLU A 203 -28.17 17.78 -17.59
N ASP A 204 -27.00 18.08 -18.19
CA ASP A 204 -25.69 18.11 -17.53
C ASP A 204 -25.59 18.98 -16.26
N ASP A 205 -26.49 19.96 -16.12
CA ASP A 205 -26.49 20.94 -15.03
C ASP A 205 -27.57 20.71 -13.95
N ARG A 206 -28.37 19.64 -14.03
CA ARG A 206 -29.43 19.36 -13.05
C ARG A 206 -28.97 18.93 -11.69
N LEU A 207 -27.76 18.39 -11.58
CA LEU A 207 -27.14 18.08 -10.29
C LEU A 207 -26.40 19.32 -9.75
N THR A 208 -27.03 20.46 -9.82
CA THR A 208 -26.55 21.73 -9.27
C THR A 208 -27.05 21.91 -7.85
N GLY A 209 -26.21 22.43 -6.97
CA GLY A 209 -26.56 22.66 -5.58
C GLY A 209 -25.64 21.93 -4.60
N PRO A 210 -25.93 22.01 -3.30
CA PRO A 210 -25.19 21.29 -2.31
C PRO A 210 -25.47 19.80 -2.44
N TYR A 211 -24.44 18.97 -2.28
CA TYR A 211 -24.62 17.51 -2.17
C TYR A 211 -25.51 17.18 -0.97
N ASP A 212 -26.33 16.13 -1.08
CA ASP A 212 -27.13 15.62 0.04
C ASP A 212 -26.25 15.08 1.16
N ALA A 213 -25.13 14.46 0.78
CA ALA A 213 -24.15 13.96 1.73
C ALA A 213 -22.71 14.21 1.27
N LEU A 214 -21.83 14.46 2.24
CA LEU A 214 -20.38 14.49 2.07
C LEU A 214 -19.77 13.38 2.89
N SER A 215 -18.79 12.67 2.31
CA SER A 215 -18.02 11.65 2.98
C SER A 215 -16.53 11.98 2.91
N TYR A 216 -15.89 11.99 4.06
CA TYR A 216 -14.45 12.11 4.23
C TYR A 216 -13.90 10.78 4.70
N GLU A 217 -12.98 10.22 3.93
CA GLU A 217 -12.35 8.93 4.22
C GLU A 217 -10.85 9.12 4.30
N SER A 218 -10.26 8.58 5.35
CA SER A 218 -8.80 8.51 5.53
C SER A 218 -8.41 7.13 5.98
N SER A 219 -7.35 6.58 5.40
CA SER A 219 -6.85 5.26 5.76
C SER A 219 -5.34 5.15 5.60
N TYR A 220 -4.77 4.22 6.36
CA TYR A 220 -3.37 3.83 6.27
C TYR A 220 -3.26 2.32 6.34
N VAL A 221 -2.65 1.74 5.34
CA VAL A 221 -2.47 0.29 5.25
C VAL A 221 -1.01 0.01 4.94
N GLN A 222 -0.41 -0.88 5.70
CA GLN A 222 0.93 -1.38 5.48
C GLN A 222 0.92 -2.89 5.25
N ARG A 223 1.77 -3.33 4.33
CA ARG A 223 2.00 -4.74 4.03
C ARG A 223 3.48 -5.00 4.06
N GLN A 224 3.88 -6.13 4.61
CA GLN A 224 5.27 -6.53 4.70
C GLN A 224 5.41 -8.01 4.37
N LEU A 225 6.41 -8.33 3.58
CA LEU A 225 6.82 -9.69 3.28
C LEU A 225 8.31 -9.85 3.60
N ILE A 226 8.63 -10.87 4.37
CA ILE A 226 10.00 -11.34 4.58
C ILE A 226 10.03 -12.79 4.14
N THR A 227 10.97 -13.13 3.25
CA THR A 227 11.17 -14.50 2.81
C THR A 227 12.67 -14.82 2.86
N SER A 228 13.01 -15.96 3.46
CA SER A 228 14.35 -16.53 3.46
C SER A 228 14.28 -17.93 2.89
N GLN A 229 15.14 -18.25 1.95
CA GLN A 229 15.24 -19.55 1.30
C GLN A 229 16.69 -20.02 1.32
N ALA A 230 16.90 -21.26 1.70
CA ALA A 230 18.17 -21.96 1.58
C ALA A 230 18.01 -23.14 0.62
N VAL A 231 18.95 -23.30 -0.28
CA VAL A 231 19.00 -24.40 -1.25
C VAL A 231 20.41 -24.98 -1.21
N GLY A 232 20.52 -26.30 -1.09
CA GLY A 232 21.74 -27.04 -1.24
C GLY A 232 21.59 -28.10 -2.33
N GLU A 233 22.50 -28.12 -3.29
CA GLU A 233 22.57 -29.07 -4.38
C GLU A 233 23.91 -29.79 -4.25
N PHE A 234 23.90 -31.12 -4.13
CA PHE A 234 25.07 -31.92 -3.87
C PHE A 234 25.11 -33.12 -4.82
N GLU A 235 26.24 -33.30 -5.49
CA GLU A 235 26.50 -34.44 -6.37
C GLU A 235 27.52 -35.40 -5.76
N PHE A 236 27.13 -36.67 -5.61
CA PHE A 236 27.96 -37.73 -5.09
C PHE A 236 28.03 -38.88 -6.09
N GLY A 237 28.76 -38.66 -7.19
CA GLY A 237 28.87 -39.62 -8.27
C GLY A 237 27.54 -39.86 -9.00
N ALA A 238 26.87 -40.98 -8.75
CA ALA A 238 25.58 -41.29 -9.36
C ALA A 238 24.35 -40.78 -8.53
N VAL A 239 24.59 -40.10 -7.41
CA VAL A 239 23.54 -39.64 -6.50
C VAL A 239 23.54 -38.13 -6.48
N GLU A 240 22.39 -37.53 -6.80
CA GLU A 240 22.11 -36.12 -6.64
C GLU A 240 21.21 -35.91 -5.42
N LEU A 241 21.56 -34.94 -4.56
CA LEU A 241 20.81 -34.60 -3.38
C LEU A 241 20.45 -33.10 -3.39
N ASP A 242 19.15 -32.80 -3.52
CA ASP A 242 18.60 -31.47 -3.42
C ASP A 242 17.95 -31.26 -2.06
N LEU A 243 18.41 -30.25 -1.32
CA LEU A 243 17.83 -29.83 -0.06
C LEU A 243 17.28 -28.41 -0.22
N ARG A 244 16.03 -28.20 0.18
CA ARG A 244 15.38 -26.90 0.11
C ARG A 244 14.66 -26.58 1.41
N GLY A 245 14.95 -25.42 1.98
CA GLY A 245 14.28 -24.89 3.15
C GLY A 245 13.83 -23.47 2.89
N SER A 246 12.63 -23.10 3.34
CA SER A 246 12.13 -21.75 3.22
C SER A 246 11.35 -21.31 4.46
N TYR A 247 11.49 -20.03 4.79
CA TYR A 247 10.69 -19.34 5.79
C TYR A 247 10.10 -18.09 5.15
N SER A 248 8.79 -17.88 5.32
CA SER A 248 8.12 -16.69 4.81
C SER A 248 7.14 -16.16 5.86
N LYS A 249 7.19 -14.84 6.09
CA LYS A 249 6.25 -14.12 6.95
C LYS A 249 5.64 -12.98 6.15
N SER A 250 4.30 -12.99 6.02
CA SER A 250 3.52 -11.92 5.41
C SER A 250 2.63 -11.30 6.47
N GLU A 251 2.67 -9.98 6.57
CA GLU A 251 1.85 -9.20 7.49
C GLU A 251 1.11 -8.11 6.72
N ARG A 252 -0.15 -7.91 7.08
CA ARG A 252 -0.95 -6.76 6.68
C ARG A 252 -1.50 -6.11 7.94
N ASP A 253 -1.24 -4.84 8.08
CA ASP A 253 -1.72 -4.05 9.18
C ASP A 253 -2.45 -2.81 8.65
N SER A 254 -3.57 -2.46 9.28
CA SER A 254 -4.37 -1.28 8.97
C SER A 254 -4.65 -0.53 10.29
N PRO A 255 -3.65 0.15 10.83
CA PRO A 255 -3.77 0.79 12.14
C PRO A 255 -4.81 1.91 12.14
N TYR A 256 -5.17 2.42 10.96
CA TYR A 256 -6.09 3.54 10.86
C TYR A 256 -6.97 3.45 9.61
N GLU A 257 -8.27 3.47 9.85
CA GLU A 257 -9.30 3.65 8.83
C GLU A 257 -10.46 4.41 9.44
N ARG A 258 -10.83 5.53 8.83
CA ARG A 258 -11.90 6.39 9.31
C ARG A 258 -12.73 6.91 8.15
N THR A 259 -14.05 6.85 8.33
CA THR A 259 -15.01 7.51 7.45
C THR A 259 -15.90 8.41 8.29
N THR A 260 -15.96 9.69 7.93
CA THR A 260 -16.88 10.66 8.54
C THR A 260 -17.89 11.09 7.48
N GLN A 261 -19.17 10.98 7.81
CA GLN A 261 -20.25 11.38 6.92
C GLN A 261 -20.96 12.62 7.46
N TYR A 262 -21.30 13.52 6.54
CA TYR A 262 -22.07 14.72 6.83
C TYR A 262 -23.28 14.73 5.93
N ARG A 263 -24.42 15.15 6.48
CA ARG A 263 -25.66 15.35 5.71
C ARG A 263 -25.98 16.84 5.61
N PHE A 264 -26.48 17.23 4.46
CA PHE A 264 -26.96 18.59 4.26
C PHE A 264 -28.24 18.82 5.05
N VAL A 265 -28.26 19.91 5.79
CA VAL A 265 -29.41 20.32 6.62
C VAL A 265 -29.99 21.60 6.00
N GLY A 266 -31.05 21.45 5.23
CA GLY A 266 -31.70 22.58 4.50
C GLY A 266 -32.13 23.74 5.39
N SER A 267 -32.52 23.49 6.63
CA SER A 267 -32.93 24.52 7.57
C SER A 267 -31.82 25.47 8.01
N THR A 268 -30.56 24.98 7.99
CA THR A 268 -29.37 25.77 8.36
C THR A 268 -28.52 26.15 7.17
N GLY A 269 -28.80 25.59 5.98
CA GLY A 269 -28.00 25.77 4.78
C GLY A 269 -26.56 25.21 4.89
N GLY A 270 -26.33 24.27 5.80
CA GLY A 270 -25.00 23.69 6.10
C GLY A 270 -25.04 22.18 6.25
N TYR A 271 -23.87 21.62 6.58
CA TYR A 271 -23.72 20.18 6.80
C TYR A 271 -23.59 19.88 8.29
N ALA A 272 -24.25 18.81 8.73
CA ALA A 272 -24.11 18.28 10.08
C ALA A 272 -23.56 16.86 10.02
N VAL A 273 -22.80 16.46 11.05
CA VAL A 273 -22.27 15.09 11.18
C VAL A 273 -23.43 14.12 11.26
N ASN A 274 -23.40 13.10 10.42
CA ASN A 274 -24.35 12.00 10.49
C ASN A 274 -23.88 10.99 11.53
N LEU A 275 -24.38 11.11 12.76
CA LEU A 275 -24.01 10.23 13.87
C LEU A 275 -24.67 8.84 13.78
N GLY A 276 -25.46 8.58 12.73
CA GLY A 276 -26.28 7.37 12.66
C GLY A 276 -27.32 7.34 13.76
N THR A 277 -28.53 6.88 13.48
CA THR A 277 -29.43 6.45 14.56
C THR A 277 -28.89 5.13 15.09
N PRO A 278 -28.66 4.98 16.41
CA PRO A 278 -28.35 3.67 16.97
C PRO A 278 -29.53 2.75 16.66
N THR A 279 -29.26 1.68 15.89
CA THR A 279 -30.21 0.59 15.62
C THR A 279 -30.19 -0.36 16.79
#